data_a1034fd6533ad7ca974570cab5602c89
#
_entry.id   a1034fd6533ad7ca974570cab5602c89
#
_cell.length_a   1.000
_cell.length_b   1.000
_cell.length_c   1.000
_cell.angle_alpha   90.00
_cell.angle_beta   90.00
_cell.angle_gamma   90.00
#
_symmetry.space_group_name_H-M   'P 1'
#
loop_
_entity.id
_entity.type
_entity.pdbx_description
1 polymer ?
#
loop_
_entity_poly.entity_id
_entity_poly.type
_entity_poly.pdbx_seq_one_letter_code
_entity_poly.pdbx_strand_id
1 'polypeptide(L)'
;MARTSWFDEEAEHPAVLDRVNKLESFTSALADGVVESNELAAQEQRLVSAMKHLEAELSDELHTDVTNVLVELTAYNVMRLLHDLQAERARMAFGTR
;
A
#
# COMPACT_ATOMS: atom_id res chain seq x y z
N MET A 1 -19.13 14.45 -11.70
CA MET A 1 -18.94 14.03 -10.32
C MET A 1 -17.52 14.29 -9.86
N ALA A 2 -17.37 14.99 -8.77
CA ALA A 2 -16.04 15.32 -8.28
C ALA A 2 -15.40 14.08 -7.63
N ARG A 3 -14.13 13.86 -7.94
CA ARG A 3 -13.38 12.78 -7.27
C ARG A 3 -12.87 13.28 -5.94
N THR A 4 -12.69 12.36 -5.02
CA THR A 4 -12.07 12.66 -3.72
C THR A 4 -10.57 12.82 -3.92
N SER A 5 -10.01 13.91 -3.43
CA SER A 5 -8.56 14.10 -3.49
C SER A 5 -7.85 13.08 -2.60
N TRP A 6 -6.67 12.68 -3.05
CA TRP A 6 -5.81 11.82 -2.22
C TRP A 6 -5.25 12.57 -1.02
N PHE A 7 -5.27 13.88 -1.03
CA PHE A 7 -4.64 14.75 -0.04
C PHE A 7 -5.64 15.65 0.68
N ASP A 8 -6.80 15.11 1.02
CA ASP A 8 -7.79 15.85 1.76
C ASP A 8 -7.31 16.09 3.20
N GLU A 9 -6.84 17.31 3.46
CA GLU A 9 -6.25 17.67 4.75
C GLU A 9 -7.28 17.73 5.87
N GLU A 10 -8.55 17.84 5.53
CA GLU A 10 -9.61 17.86 6.55
C GLU A 10 -9.97 16.45 7.02
N ALA A 11 -9.57 15.44 6.26
CA ALA A 11 -9.83 14.06 6.66
C ALA A 11 -8.81 13.63 7.72
N GLU A 12 -9.28 12.89 8.68
CA GLU A 12 -8.42 12.32 9.72
C GLU A 12 -7.38 11.37 9.13
N HIS A 13 -7.73 10.72 8.03
CA HIS A 13 -6.85 9.79 7.33
C HIS A 13 -6.85 10.09 5.85
N PRO A 14 -5.70 9.88 5.16
CA PRO A 14 -5.68 9.99 3.70
C PRO A 14 -6.72 9.07 3.07
N ALA A 15 -7.34 9.53 1.99
CA ALA A 15 -8.41 8.78 1.33
C ALA A 15 -7.98 7.37 0.92
N VAL A 16 -6.74 7.22 0.46
CA VAL A 16 -6.22 5.91 0.05
C VAL A 16 -6.13 4.97 1.24
N LEU A 17 -5.57 5.44 2.35
CA LEU A 17 -5.43 4.63 3.56
C LEU A 17 -6.80 4.21 4.10
N ASP A 18 -7.76 5.14 4.08
CA ASP A 18 -9.11 4.84 4.52
C ASP A 18 -9.73 3.71 3.70
N ARG A 19 -9.50 3.74 2.38
CA ARG A 19 -10.01 2.69 1.50
C ARG A 19 -9.29 1.36 1.70
N VAL A 20 -7.99 1.38 2.02
CA VAL A 20 -7.24 0.16 2.34
C VAL A 20 -7.87 -0.50 3.57
N ASN A 21 -8.21 0.28 4.58
CA ASN A 21 -8.81 -0.24 5.80
C ASN A 21 -10.20 -0.84 5.57
N LYS A 22 -10.84 -0.52 4.45
CA LYS A 22 -12.13 -1.08 4.07
C LYS A 22 -12.02 -2.31 3.15
N LEU A 23 -10.82 -2.64 2.69
CA LEU A 23 -10.63 -3.84 1.88
C LEU A 23 -10.78 -5.08 2.75
N GLU A 24 -11.74 -5.91 2.41
CA GLU A 24 -11.99 -7.14 3.16
C GLU A 24 -10.76 -8.05 3.17
N SER A 25 -10.07 -8.13 2.05
CA SER A 25 -8.85 -8.95 1.95
C SER A 25 -7.78 -8.49 2.91
N PHE A 26 -7.63 -7.17 3.07
CA PHE A 26 -6.64 -6.60 3.98
C PHE A 26 -7.02 -6.86 5.44
N THR A 27 -8.27 -6.58 5.79
CA THR A 27 -8.73 -6.77 7.17
C THR A 27 -8.73 -8.23 7.58
N SER A 28 -9.06 -9.14 6.67
CA SER A 28 -9.01 -10.58 6.93
C SER A 28 -7.58 -11.05 7.20
N ALA A 29 -6.62 -10.56 6.42
CA ALA A 29 -5.22 -10.90 6.63
C ALA A 29 -4.71 -10.39 7.99
N LEU A 30 -5.11 -9.17 8.37
CA LEU A 30 -4.70 -8.58 9.64
C LEU A 30 -5.33 -9.28 10.84
N ALA A 31 -6.52 -9.83 10.68
CA ALA A 31 -7.23 -10.48 11.78
C ALA A 31 -6.44 -11.66 12.36
N ASP A 32 -5.72 -12.37 11.52
CA ASP A 32 -4.90 -13.51 11.93
C ASP A 32 -3.51 -13.10 12.44
N GLY A 33 -3.10 -11.86 12.19
CA GLY A 33 -1.77 -11.39 12.52
C GLY A 33 -0.67 -11.94 11.63
N VAL A 34 -1.02 -12.71 10.61
CA VAL A 34 -0.07 -13.33 9.69
C VAL A 34 -0.63 -13.22 8.27
N VAL A 35 0.23 -12.80 7.33
CA VAL A 35 -0.11 -12.79 5.90
C VAL A 35 0.47 -14.07 5.29
N GLU A 36 -0.39 -14.96 4.85
CA GLU A 36 0.05 -16.22 4.25
C GLU A 36 0.36 -16.03 2.76
N SER A 37 1.11 -16.98 2.20
CA SER A 37 1.56 -16.92 0.82
C SER A 37 0.40 -16.82 -0.17
N ASN A 38 -0.69 -17.55 0.08
CA ASN A 38 -1.87 -17.50 -0.78
C ASN A 38 -2.60 -16.16 -0.69
N GLU A 39 -2.60 -15.54 0.48
CA GLU A 39 -3.19 -14.22 0.67
C GLU A 39 -2.38 -13.16 -0.08
N LEU A 40 -1.06 -13.25 0.02
CA LEU A 40 -0.16 -12.34 -0.69
C LEU A 40 -0.30 -12.50 -2.20
N ALA A 41 -0.34 -13.74 -2.70
CA ALA A 41 -0.50 -14.01 -4.13
C ALA A 41 -1.83 -13.48 -4.66
N ALA A 42 -2.90 -13.63 -3.89
CA ALA A 42 -4.21 -13.11 -4.27
C ALA A 42 -4.21 -11.58 -4.33
N GLN A 43 -3.54 -10.94 -3.39
CA GLN A 43 -3.43 -9.48 -3.39
C GLN A 43 -2.61 -9.00 -4.60
N GLU A 44 -1.54 -9.71 -4.93
CA GLU A 44 -0.74 -9.40 -6.11
C GLU A 44 -1.56 -9.48 -7.39
N GLN A 45 -2.40 -10.51 -7.51
CA GLN A 45 -3.27 -10.65 -8.69
C GLN A 45 -4.25 -9.49 -8.80
N ARG A 46 -4.81 -9.04 -7.68
CA ARG A 46 -5.71 -7.88 -7.69
C ARG A 46 -4.98 -6.61 -8.10
N LEU A 47 -3.77 -6.43 -7.61
CA LEU A 47 -2.95 -5.28 -7.98
C LEU A 47 -2.64 -5.30 -9.48
N VAL A 48 -2.19 -6.44 -10.00
CA VAL A 48 -1.86 -6.57 -11.42
C VAL A 48 -3.09 -6.33 -12.28
N SER A 49 -4.25 -6.85 -11.89
CA SER A 49 -5.50 -6.63 -12.63
C SER A 49 -5.87 -5.16 -12.67
N ALA A 50 -5.74 -4.46 -11.54
CA ALA A 50 -6.03 -3.03 -11.47
C ALA A 50 -5.05 -2.25 -12.35
N MET A 51 -3.78 -2.62 -12.35
CA MET A 51 -2.76 -1.97 -13.17
C MET A 51 -3.03 -2.17 -14.66
N LYS A 52 -3.41 -3.39 -15.06
CA LYS A 52 -3.73 -3.66 -16.47
C LYS A 52 -4.94 -2.87 -16.93
N HIS A 53 -5.95 -2.77 -16.07
CA HIS A 53 -7.14 -1.99 -16.37
C HIS A 53 -6.79 -0.51 -16.56
N LEU A 54 -6.01 0.03 -15.65
CA LEU A 54 -5.58 1.42 -15.69
C LEU A 54 -4.70 1.70 -16.91
N GLU A 55 -3.75 0.81 -17.18
CA GLU A 55 -2.80 0.99 -18.28
C GLU A 55 -3.51 1.18 -19.62
N ALA A 56 -4.59 0.45 -19.84
CA ALA A 56 -5.36 0.54 -21.07
C ALA A 56 -6.04 1.90 -21.26
N GLU A 57 -6.23 2.65 -20.18
CA GLU A 57 -6.91 3.95 -20.18
C GLU A 57 -5.95 5.13 -20.28
N LEU A 58 -4.66 4.90 -20.14
CA LEU A 58 -3.69 5.99 -20.01
C LEU A 58 -3.06 6.38 -21.35
N SER A 59 -2.88 7.70 -21.56
CA SER A 59 -2.00 8.21 -22.59
C SER A 59 -0.55 7.87 -22.22
N ASP A 60 0.36 7.97 -23.20
CA ASP A 60 1.77 7.68 -22.94
C ASP A 60 2.35 8.57 -21.85
N GLU A 61 1.96 9.85 -21.84
CA GLU A 61 2.45 10.79 -20.84
C GLU A 61 1.94 10.43 -19.44
N LEU A 62 0.67 10.14 -19.33
CA LEU A 62 0.11 9.73 -18.04
C LEU A 62 0.63 8.38 -17.60
N HIS A 63 0.89 7.48 -18.53
CA HIS A 63 1.49 6.19 -18.22
C HIS A 63 2.86 6.39 -17.55
N THR A 64 3.67 7.29 -18.09
CA THR A 64 4.95 7.63 -17.48
C THR A 64 4.78 8.20 -16.09
N ASP A 65 3.83 9.11 -15.90
CA ASP A 65 3.58 9.73 -14.59
C ASP A 65 3.14 8.70 -13.56
N VAL A 66 2.23 7.82 -13.94
CA VAL A 66 1.75 6.77 -13.03
C VAL A 66 2.89 5.79 -12.71
N THR A 67 3.71 5.45 -13.69
CA THR A 67 4.88 4.60 -13.48
C THR A 67 5.79 5.21 -12.42
N ASN A 68 6.04 6.50 -12.50
CA ASN A 68 6.87 7.19 -11.52
C ASN A 68 6.26 7.12 -10.11
N VAL A 69 4.94 7.28 -10.01
CA VAL A 69 4.25 7.16 -8.73
C VAL A 69 4.41 5.75 -8.16
N LEU A 70 4.23 4.74 -8.99
CA LEU A 70 4.34 3.34 -8.56
C LEU A 70 5.75 3.02 -8.08
N VAL A 71 6.77 3.54 -8.78
CA VAL A 71 8.17 3.36 -8.40
C VAL A 71 8.44 4.01 -7.03
N GLU A 72 8.01 5.26 -6.87
CA GLU A 72 8.21 5.99 -5.61
C GLU A 72 7.45 5.32 -4.46
N LEU A 73 6.23 4.89 -4.72
CA LEU A 73 5.41 4.22 -3.72
C LEU A 73 6.05 2.90 -3.27
N THR A 74 6.54 2.12 -4.22
CA THR A 74 7.18 0.84 -3.92
C THR A 74 8.44 1.06 -3.07
N ALA A 75 9.26 2.04 -3.48
CA ALA A 75 10.46 2.40 -2.71
C ALA A 75 10.10 2.84 -1.29
N TYR A 76 9.09 3.69 -1.16
CA TYR A 76 8.63 4.16 0.14
C TYR A 76 8.18 2.99 1.02
N ASN A 77 7.39 2.09 0.47
CA ASN A 77 6.87 0.95 1.24
C ASN A 77 7.99 0.05 1.75
N VAL A 78 8.98 -0.22 0.90
CA VAL A 78 10.12 -1.05 1.30
C VAL A 78 10.95 -0.35 2.36
N MET A 79 11.23 0.95 2.17
CA MET A 79 12.01 1.73 3.13
C MET A 79 11.28 1.83 4.47
N ARG A 80 9.97 2.03 4.44
CA ARG A 80 9.14 2.09 5.65
C ARG A 80 9.21 0.77 6.42
N LEU A 81 9.08 -0.35 5.70
CA LEU A 81 9.16 -1.67 6.32
C LEU A 81 10.52 -1.88 6.96
N LEU A 82 11.60 -1.56 6.25
CA LEU A 82 12.96 -1.71 6.79
C LEU A 82 13.17 -0.82 8.01
N HIS A 83 12.68 0.40 7.96
CA HIS A 83 12.77 1.32 9.10
C HIS A 83 12.06 0.74 10.32
N ASP A 84 10.84 0.24 10.13
CA ASP A 84 10.07 -0.32 11.24
C ASP A 84 10.73 -1.57 11.81
N LEU A 85 11.31 -2.41 10.96
CA LEU A 85 12.05 -3.59 11.41
C LEU A 85 13.30 -3.21 12.19
N GLN A 86 14.02 -2.18 11.75
CA GLN A 86 15.19 -1.69 12.47
C GLN A 86 14.81 -1.14 13.84
N ALA A 87 13.72 -0.40 13.92
CA ALA A 87 13.21 0.13 15.19
C ALA A 87 12.83 -1.01 16.13
N GLU A 88 12.18 -2.04 15.60
CA GLU A 88 11.79 -3.20 16.40
C GLU A 88 13.01 -3.96 16.93
N ARG A 89 14.03 -4.15 16.10
CA ARG A 89 15.27 -4.79 16.51
C ARG A 89 15.97 -4.02 17.62
N ALA A 90 16.03 -2.69 17.48
CA ALA A 90 16.64 -1.84 18.48
C ALA A 90 15.89 -1.94 19.81
N ARG A 91 14.56 -1.93 19.76
CA ARG A 91 13.74 -2.07 20.96
C ARG A 91 13.96 -3.41 21.63
N MET A 92 14.01 -4.50 20.86
CA MET A 92 14.25 -5.84 21.39
C MET A 92 15.62 -5.97 22.00
N ALA A 93 16.64 -5.33 21.39
CA ALA A 93 18.00 -5.40 21.89
C ALA A 93 18.18 -4.66 23.23
N PHE A 94 17.45 -3.56 23.43
CA PHE A 94 17.65 -2.68 24.59
C PHE A 94 16.49 -2.66 25.57
N GLY A 95 15.34 -3.17 25.17
CA GLY A 95 14.12 -3.03 25.96
C GLY A 95 13.65 -4.29 26.68
N THR A 96 14.31 -5.39 26.54
CA THR A 96 13.85 -6.70 27.06
C THR A 96 14.47 -7.11 28.37
N ARG A 97 14.90 -6.17 29.13
CA ARG A 97 15.51 -6.50 30.44
C ARG A 97 14.52 -6.51 31.55
#